data_a2dcfaa66b469eab5e9ec0202d1bb696
#
_entry.id   a2dcfaa66b469eab5e9ec0202d1bb696
#
_cell.length_a   1.000
_cell.length_b   1.000
_cell.length_c   1.000
_cell.angle_alpha   90.00
_cell.angle_beta   90.00
_cell.angle_gamma   90.00
#
_symmetry.space_group_name_H-M   'P 1'
#
loop_
_entity.id
_entity.type
_entity.pdbx_description
1 polymer ?
#
loop_
_entity_poly.entity_id
_entity_poly.type
_entity_poly.pdbx_seq_one_letter_code
_entity_poly.pdbx_strand_id
1 'polypeptide(L)'
;MKSVKESGFDQTEDLRRAGIRLEVIRYLAMVIFALLIGRLWYLQVMNSGVYAERAEQNRTRILPISARRGTIFDRKGRILVTSQPSYNIVLGRKDVKDRDFPQMTELLVKNLGIDQKWLAGRFEAARYEAKYEFIVVKELASATDVAWVRAHQYEYPMIRAEEAPQRLYPNGGLAAHALGYVGEVSPVELRRKDGPFSYENGYKLGDIIGKSGVERSHNEILMGKDGERRVLVDSRGRIQREIERIEPVPGRDLYTTLDLDIQKVAEGQTESMPSKR
;
A
#
# COMPACT_ATOMS: atom_id res chain seq x y z
N MET A 1 56.47 -71.94 -17.51
CA MET A 1 55.30 -72.02 -16.60
C MET A 1 55.60 -71.09 -15.40
N LYS A 2 55.47 -69.79 -15.59
CA LYS A 2 55.54 -68.78 -14.53
C LYS A 2 54.51 -67.72 -14.86
N SER A 3 53.75 -67.28 -13.87
CA SER A 3 52.82 -66.16 -13.94
C SER A 3 51.31 -66.46 -13.85
N VAL A 4 50.83 -66.91 -12.70
CA VAL A 4 49.41 -66.83 -12.35
C VAL A 4 49.22 -66.61 -10.83
N LYS A 5 50.22 -66.26 -10.05
CA LYS A 5 50.06 -66.10 -8.58
C LYS A 5 50.16 -64.69 -8.04
N GLU A 6 50.35 -63.63 -8.86
CA GLU A 6 50.52 -62.24 -8.34
C GLU A 6 49.28 -61.41 -8.43
N SER A 7 48.27 -61.79 -9.19
CA SER A 7 47.03 -60.94 -9.36
C SER A 7 45.99 -61.09 -8.25
N GLY A 8 46.09 -62.11 -7.40
CA GLY A 8 45.09 -62.34 -6.33
C GLY A 8 45.35 -61.56 -5.01
N PHE A 9 46.58 -61.18 -4.79
CA PHE A 9 46.99 -60.53 -3.52
C PHE A 9 46.68 -59.04 -3.53
N ASP A 10 46.69 -58.40 -4.68
CA ASP A 10 46.41 -56.95 -4.85
C ASP A 10 44.92 -56.67 -4.75
N GLN A 11 44.05 -57.53 -5.26
CA GLN A 11 42.59 -57.35 -5.19
C GLN A 11 42.03 -57.44 -3.77
N THR A 12 42.61 -58.24 -2.89
CA THR A 12 42.16 -58.40 -1.50
C THR A 12 42.55 -57.20 -0.62
N GLU A 13 43.71 -56.54 -0.87
CA GLU A 13 44.08 -55.33 -0.21
C GLU A 13 43.25 -54.13 -0.65
N ASP A 14 42.92 -54.01 -1.95
CA ASP A 14 42.10 -52.97 -2.49
C ASP A 14 40.64 -53.04 -1.97
N LEU A 15 40.10 -54.26 -1.88
CA LEU A 15 38.76 -54.47 -1.26
C LEU A 15 38.74 -54.13 0.24
N ARG A 16 39.83 -54.42 0.96
CA ARG A 16 39.93 -54.09 2.39
C ARG A 16 40.08 -52.57 2.60
N ARG A 17 40.84 -51.86 1.75
CA ARG A 17 40.96 -50.41 1.75
C ARG A 17 39.67 -49.73 1.34
N ALA A 18 38.91 -50.29 0.38
CA ALA A 18 37.59 -49.83 0.01
C ALA A 18 36.58 -50.00 1.15
N GLY A 19 36.61 -51.13 1.88
CA GLY A 19 35.78 -51.37 3.06
C GLY A 19 35.99 -50.34 4.16
N ILE A 20 37.27 -50.05 4.49
CA ILE A 20 37.59 -49.02 5.50
C ILE A 20 37.11 -47.62 5.06
N ARG A 21 37.25 -47.25 3.80
CA ARG A 21 36.74 -45.98 3.26
C ARG A 21 35.25 -45.89 3.34
N LEU A 22 34.51 -46.96 3.03
CA LEU A 22 33.07 -47.01 3.15
C LEU A 22 32.60 -46.90 4.60
N GLU A 23 33.31 -47.52 5.56
CA GLU A 23 32.98 -47.35 6.97
C GLU A 23 33.20 -45.90 7.46
N VAL A 24 34.30 -45.28 7.06
CA VAL A 24 34.55 -43.87 7.40
C VAL A 24 33.47 -42.97 6.84
N ILE A 25 33.08 -43.19 5.56
CA ILE A 25 31.98 -42.43 4.94
C ILE A 25 30.65 -42.64 5.68
N ARG A 26 30.36 -43.90 6.10
CA ARG A 26 29.16 -44.23 6.90
C ARG A 26 29.11 -43.48 8.22
N TYR A 27 30.21 -43.48 8.98
CA TYR A 27 30.29 -42.74 10.26
C TYR A 27 30.19 -41.25 10.04
N LEU A 28 30.85 -40.69 9.01
CA LEU A 28 30.78 -39.29 8.67
C LEU A 28 29.32 -38.89 8.32
N ALA A 29 28.65 -39.72 7.52
CA ALA A 29 27.24 -39.48 7.18
C ALA A 29 26.35 -39.54 8.43
N MET A 30 26.57 -40.48 9.36
CA MET A 30 25.82 -40.55 10.62
C MET A 30 26.02 -39.30 11.49
N VAL A 31 27.24 -38.81 11.60
CA VAL A 31 27.53 -37.57 12.35
C VAL A 31 26.83 -36.34 11.72
N ILE A 32 26.92 -36.21 10.40
CA ILE A 32 26.22 -35.14 9.69
C ILE A 32 24.70 -35.22 9.92
N PHE A 33 24.15 -36.43 9.83
CA PHE A 33 22.71 -36.64 10.06
C PHE A 33 22.30 -36.35 11.49
N ALA A 34 23.11 -36.72 12.46
CA ALA A 34 22.88 -36.39 13.88
C ALA A 34 22.89 -34.88 14.13
N LEU A 35 23.85 -34.16 13.51
CA LEU A 35 23.90 -32.69 13.58
C LEU A 35 22.68 -32.03 12.94
N LEU A 36 22.21 -32.56 11.79
CA LEU A 36 21.01 -32.07 11.15
C LEU A 36 19.76 -32.31 12.01
N ILE A 37 19.61 -33.49 12.62
CA ILE A 37 18.51 -33.78 13.53
C ILE A 37 18.57 -32.83 14.76
N GLY A 38 19.75 -32.67 15.36
CA GLY A 38 19.94 -31.75 16.49
C GLY A 38 19.59 -30.31 16.10
N ARG A 39 19.98 -29.86 14.92
CA ARG A 39 19.63 -28.54 14.39
C ARG A 39 18.14 -28.40 14.13
N LEU A 40 17.51 -29.44 13.57
CA LEU A 40 16.08 -29.45 13.32
C LEU A 40 15.29 -29.39 14.64
N TRP A 41 15.68 -30.19 15.62
CA TRP A 41 15.09 -30.17 16.96
C TRP A 41 15.21 -28.79 17.61
N TYR A 42 16.39 -28.17 17.57
CA TYR A 42 16.62 -26.82 18.08
C TYR A 42 15.67 -25.81 17.43
N LEU A 43 15.52 -25.84 16.10
CA LEU A 43 14.64 -24.93 15.36
C LEU A 43 13.16 -25.16 15.68
N GLN A 44 12.75 -26.43 15.79
CA GLN A 44 11.33 -26.77 15.97
C GLN A 44 10.87 -26.68 17.43
N VAL A 45 11.73 -26.91 18.39
CA VAL A 45 11.35 -26.91 19.81
C VAL A 45 11.74 -25.60 20.49
N MET A 46 13.01 -25.19 20.38
CA MET A 46 13.49 -24.00 21.10
C MET A 46 13.06 -22.68 20.47
N ASN A 47 12.98 -22.61 19.14
CA ASN A 47 12.64 -21.38 18.41
C ASN A 47 11.26 -21.41 17.76
N SER A 48 10.42 -22.39 18.07
CA SER A 48 9.09 -22.52 17.46
C SER A 48 8.22 -21.27 17.60
N GLY A 49 8.23 -20.62 18.77
CA GLY A 49 7.45 -19.41 19.02
C GLY A 49 7.86 -18.24 18.12
N VAL A 50 9.17 -18.01 17.99
CA VAL A 50 9.70 -16.91 17.14
C VAL A 50 9.35 -17.12 15.67
N TYR A 51 9.43 -18.35 15.19
CA TYR A 51 9.06 -18.65 13.80
C TYR A 51 7.56 -18.64 13.56
N ALA A 52 6.76 -19.06 14.54
CA ALA A 52 5.30 -18.95 14.49
C ALA A 52 4.86 -17.48 14.43
N GLU A 53 5.43 -16.63 15.29
CA GLU A 53 5.15 -15.19 15.29
C GLU A 53 5.53 -14.52 13.98
N ARG A 54 6.72 -14.81 13.43
CA ARG A 54 7.14 -14.32 12.11
C ARG A 54 6.23 -14.81 10.98
N ALA A 55 5.76 -16.05 11.05
CA ALA A 55 4.82 -16.60 10.10
C ALA A 55 3.46 -15.88 10.17
N GLU A 56 2.98 -15.58 11.38
CA GLU A 56 1.76 -14.79 11.61
C GLU A 56 1.91 -13.36 11.08
N GLN A 57 3.02 -12.68 11.39
CA GLN A 57 3.33 -11.34 10.88
C GLN A 57 3.40 -11.30 9.34
N ASN A 58 3.96 -12.33 8.70
CA ASN A 58 4.01 -12.42 7.25
C ASN A 58 2.65 -12.64 6.59
N ARG A 59 1.68 -13.18 7.32
CA ARG A 59 0.31 -13.42 6.84
C ARG A 59 -0.65 -12.26 7.17
N THR A 60 -0.26 -11.39 8.09
CA THR A 60 -1.10 -10.28 8.51
C THR A 60 -0.73 -9.02 7.74
N ARG A 61 -1.72 -8.33 7.18
CA ARG A 61 -1.56 -7.01 6.55
C ARG A 61 -2.46 -6.01 7.23
N ILE A 62 -1.93 -4.80 7.41
CA ILE A 62 -2.68 -3.64 7.87
C ILE A 62 -3.08 -2.85 6.62
N LEU A 63 -4.39 -2.67 6.44
CA LEU A 63 -4.98 -1.87 5.38
C LEU A 63 -5.55 -0.60 6.01
N PRO A 64 -5.14 0.59 5.59
CA PRO A 64 -5.69 1.83 6.12
C PRO A 64 -7.16 1.97 5.69
N ILE A 65 -7.97 2.59 6.55
CA ILE A 65 -9.33 3.03 6.25
C ILE A 65 -9.30 4.54 6.34
N SER A 66 -9.42 5.23 5.21
CA SER A 66 -9.34 6.68 5.18
C SER A 66 -10.50 7.33 5.93
N ALA A 67 -10.18 8.28 6.79
CA ALA A 67 -11.17 9.08 7.50
C ALA A 67 -11.85 10.09 6.57
N ARG A 68 -13.13 10.37 6.83
CA ARG A 68 -13.83 11.46 6.16
C ARG A 68 -13.35 12.79 6.74
N ARG A 69 -12.99 13.71 5.87
CA ARG A 69 -12.63 15.07 6.26
C ARG A 69 -13.89 15.86 6.63
N GLY A 70 -13.82 16.67 7.70
CA GLY A 70 -14.94 17.47 8.20
C GLY A 70 -15.54 18.40 7.13
N THR A 71 -16.81 18.69 7.24
CA THR A 71 -17.55 19.58 6.34
C THR A 71 -17.32 21.05 6.72
N ILE A 72 -17.22 21.92 5.73
CA ILE A 72 -17.11 23.36 5.95
C ILE A 72 -18.45 24.00 5.59
N PHE A 73 -19.02 24.73 6.54
CA PHE A 73 -20.29 25.42 6.41
C PHE A 73 -20.13 26.93 6.34
N ASP A 74 -21.05 27.60 5.69
CA ASP A 74 -21.20 29.03 5.75
C ASP A 74 -21.87 29.47 7.08
N ARG A 75 -22.05 30.78 7.28
CA ARG A 75 -22.70 31.35 8.48
C ARG A 75 -24.16 30.92 8.66
N LYS A 76 -24.82 30.46 7.60
CA LYS A 76 -26.22 30.00 7.61
C LYS A 76 -26.33 28.47 7.65
N GLY A 77 -25.21 27.74 7.81
CA GLY A 77 -25.19 26.27 7.85
C GLY A 77 -25.31 25.61 6.47
N ARG A 78 -25.09 26.34 5.39
CA ARG A 78 -25.05 25.76 4.03
C ARG A 78 -23.68 25.18 3.74
N ILE A 79 -23.63 24.06 3.04
CA ILE A 79 -22.39 23.36 2.73
C ILE A 79 -21.56 24.16 1.71
N LEU A 80 -20.36 24.55 2.11
CA LEU A 80 -19.34 25.12 1.23
C LEU A 80 -18.41 24.05 0.66
N VAL A 81 -17.97 23.14 1.51
CA VAL A 81 -17.08 22.02 1.13
C VAL A 81 -17.45 20.78 1.93
N THR A 82 -17.55 19.65 1.29
CA THR A 82 -17.86 18.38 1.95
C THR A 82 -16.98 17.25 1.45
N SER A 83 -17.10 16.08 2.04
CA SER A 83 -16.45 14.85 1.58
C SER A 83 -17.51 13.85 1.15
N GLN A 84 -17.42 13.35 -0.09
CA GLN A 84 -18.30 12.30 -0.55
C GLN A 84 -17.55 10.97 -0.62
N PRO A 85 -18.24 9.84 -0.38
CA PRO A 85 -17.64 8.52 -0.58
C PRO A 85 -17.22 8.35 -2.03
N SER A 86 -16.00 7.88 -2.23
CA SER A 86 -15.46 7.52 -3.53
C SER A 86 -14.57 6.29 -3.37
N TYR A 87 -14.14 5.72 -4.49
CA TYR A 87 -13.21 4.60 -4.52
C TYR A 87 -12.03 4.92 -5.42
N ASN A 88 -10.86 4.51 -4.99
CA ASN A 88 -9.66 4.44 -5.83
C ASN A 88 -9.36 2.98 -6.14
N ILE A 89 -8.87 2.72 -7.35
CA ILE A 89 -8.33 1.41 -7.68
C ILE A 89 -6.83 1.46 -7.44
N VAL A 90 -6.37 0.53 -6.61
CA VAL A 90 -4.98 0.43 -6.18
C VAL A 90 -4.38 -0.91 -6.62
N LEU A 91 -3.08 -0.89 -6.91
CA LEU A 91 -2.29 -2.06 -7.25
C LEU A 91 -1.25 -2.30 -6.16
N GLY A 92 -1.24 -3.48 -5.55
CA GLY A 92 -0.25 -3.88 -4.56
C GLY A 92 1.13 -4.09 -5.20
N ARG A 93 2.06 -3.17 -4.98
CA ARG A 93 3.41 -3.18 -5.57
C ARG A 93 4.20 -4.45 -5.24
N LYS A 94 4.06 -4.97 -4.02
CA LYS A 94 4.75 -6.19 -3.56
C LYS A 94 4.31 -7.44 -4.33
N ASP A 95 3.09 -7.44 -4.83
CA ASP A 95 2.46 -8.62 -5.42
C ASP A 95 2.69 -8.71 -6.93
N VAL A 96 3.30 -7.67 -7.54
CA VAL A 96 3.59 -7.60 -8.98
C VAL A 96 5.09 -7.54 -9.21
N LYS A 97 5.61 -8.44 -10.03
CA LYS A 97 7.02 -8.43 -10.45
C LYS A 97 7.20 -7.41 -11.58
N ASP A 98 8.36 -6.78 -11.62
CA ASP A 98 8.64 -5.73 -12.64
C ASP A 98 8.43 -6.23 -14.09
N ARG A 99 8.70 -7.50 -14.37
CA ARG A 99 8.48 -8.12 -15.67
C ARG A 99 7.00 -8.25 -16.07
N ASP A 100 6.09 -8.25 -15.08
CA ASP A 100 4.66 -8.49 -15.29
C ASP A 100 3.89 -7.15 -15.45
N PHE A 101 4.56 -5.99 -15.25
CA PHE A 101 3.97 -4.67 -15.42
C PHE A 101 3.40 -4.40 -16.83
N PRO A 102 4.05 -4.80 -17.94
CA PRO A 102 3.47 -4.56 -19.27
C PRO A 102 2.12 -5.25 -19.46
N GLN A 103 2.00 -6.52 -19.04
CA GLN A 103 0.75 -7.28 -19.12
C GLN A 103 -0.33 -6.67 -18.21
N MET A 104 0.07 -6.23 -17.01
CA MET A 104 -0.82 -5.55 -16.06
C MET A 104 -1.30 -4.21 -16.64
N THR A 105 -0.43 -3.45 -17.28
CA THR A 105 -0.79 -2.21 -17.96
C THR A 105 -1.85 -2.44 -19.03
N GLU A 106 -1.67 -3.43 -19.88
CA GLU A 106 -2.64 -3.76 -20.95
C GLU A 106 -4.00 -4.15 -20.35
N LEU A 107 -4.01 -4.97 -19.30
CA LEU A 107 -5.22 -5.39 -18.59
C LEU A 107 -5.97 -4.18 -18.01
N LEU A 108 -5.28 -3.28 -17.32
CA LEU A 108 -5.86 -2.10 -16.68
C LEU A 108 -6.39 -1.09 -17.71
N VAL A 109 -5.63 -0.85 -18.77
CA VAL A 109 -6.06 0.03 -19.89
C VAL A 109 -7.33 -0.51 -20.53
N LYS A 110 -7.36 -1.80 -20.89
CA LYS A 110 -8.48 -2.43 -21.58
C LYS A 110 -9.77 -2.44 -20.75
N ASN A 111 -9.68 -2.77 -19.46
CA ASN A 111 -10.86 -3.01 -18.64
C ASN A 111 -11.32 -1.80 -17.84
N LEU A 112 -10.40 -0.91 -17.46
CA LEU A 112 -10.70 0.26 -16.62
C LEU A 112 -10.62 1.58 -17.39
N GLY A 113 -10.26 1.55 -18.69
CA GLY A 113 -10.19 2.75 -19.54
C GLY A 113 -9.13 3.76 -19.08
N ILE A 114 -8.02 3.29 -18.48
CA ILE A 114 -6.96 4.15 -17.98
C ILE A 114 -6.04 4.55 -19.14
N ASP A 115 -5.56 5.81 -19.13
CA ASP A 115 -4.58 6.25 -20.12
C ASP A 115 -3.25 5.49 -19.94
N GLN A 116 -2.76 4.88 -21.03
CA GLN A 116 -1.58 4.05 -21.01
C GLN A 116 -0.31 4.83 -20.65
N LYS A 117 -0.18 6.08 -21.13
CA LYS A 117 1.00 6.91 -20.88
C LYS A 117 1.04 7.35 -19.42
N TRP A 118 -0.12 7.74 -18.88
CA TRP A 118 -0.26 8.10 -17.47
C TRP A 118 0.10 6.92 -16.56
N LEU A 119 -0.42 5.73 -16.86
CA LEU A 119 -0.17 4.52 -16.07
C LEU A 119 1.32 4.10 -16.14
N ALA A 120 1.95 4.19 -17.29
CA ALA A 120 3.38 3.91 -17.44
C ALA A 120 4.24 4.88 -16.61
N GLY A 121 3.91 6.18 -16.65
CA GLY A 121 4.56 7.18 -15.79
C GLY A 121 4.38 6.92 -14.30
N ARG A 122 3.20 6.47 -13.88
CA ARG A 122 2.90 6.13 -12.49
C ARG A 122 3.72 4.91 -12.03
N PHE A 123 3.87 3.90 -12.87
CA PHE A 123 4.70 2.73 -12.58
C PHE A 123 6.19 3.05 -12.51
N GLU A 124 6.68 3.94 -13.38
CA GLU A 124 8.07 4.42 -13.29
C GLU A 124 8.31 5.19 -11.99
N ALA A 125 7.42 6.10 -11.60
CA ALA A 125 7.52 6.80 -10.32
C ALA A 125 7.52 5.83 -9.14
N ALA A 126 6.65 4.82 -9.17
CA ALA A 126 6.54 3.80 -8.13
C ALA A 126 7.77 2.86 -8.02
N ARG A 127 8.69 2.85 -9.00
CA ARG A 127 9.96 2.12 -8.86
C ARG A 127 10.85 2.64 -7.73
N TYR A 128 10.72 3.92 -7.43
CA TYR A 128 11.50 4.59 -6.38
C TYR A 128 10.77 4.64 -5.04
N GLU A 129 9.49 4.25 -5.02
CA GLU A 129 8.68 4.15 -3.80
C GLU A 129 8.92 2.81 -3.09
N ALA A 130 8.59 2.73 -1.80
CA ALA A 130 8.74 1.50 -1.04
C ALA A 130 7.87 0.37 -1.63
N LYS A 131 8.44 -0.82 -1.82
CA LYS A 131 7.74 -1.98 -2.44
C LYS A 131 6.49 -2.46 -1.68
N TYR A 132 6.19 -1.87 -0.54
CA TYR A 132 5.07 -2.26 0.32
C TYR A 132 3.85 -1.35 0.14
N GLU A 133 3.98 -0.26 -0.61
CA GLU A 133 2.91 0.69 -0.82
C GLU A 133 2.02 0.28 -1.99
N PHE A 134 0.76 0.68 -1.90
CA PHE A 134 -0.20 0.51 -2.99
C PHE A 134 -0.01 1.64 -4.00
N ILE A 135 0.01 1.30 -5.28
CA ILE A 135 0.02 2.27 -6.37
C ILE A 135 -1.42 2.59 -6.73
N VAL A 136 -1.84 3.84 -6.59
CA VAL A 136 -3.13 4.29 -7.10
C VAL A 136 -3.06 4.31 -8.64
N VAL A 137 -3.83 3.43 -9.27
CA VAL A 137 -3.88 3.28 -10.74
C VAL A 137 -5.08 3.96 -11.36
N LYS A 138 -6.13 4.21 -10.60
CA LYS A 138 -7.30 5.01 -11.01
C LYS A 138 -7.92 5.66 -9.81
N GLU A 139 -8.01 6.98 -9.84
CA GLU A 139 -8.78 7.76 -8.87
C GLU A 139 -10.23 7.86 -9.32
N LEU A 140 -11.14 8.12 -8.38
CA LEU A 140 -12.56 8.34 -8.65
C LEU A 140 -13.16 7.20 -9.49
N ALA A 141 -12.90 5.97 -9.12
CA ALA A 141 -13.41 4.80 -9.81
C ALA A 141 -14.95 4.81 -9.86
N SER A 142 -15.49 4.56 -11.04
CA SER A 142 -16.93 4.42 -11.24
C SER A 142 -17.47 3.16 -10.58
N ALA A 143 -18.79 3.07 -10.40
CA ALA A 143 -19.42 1.86 -9.88
C ALA A 143 -19.12 0.62 -10.76
N THR A 144 -18.98 0.81 -12.08
CA THR A 144 -18.60 -0.25 -13.02
C THR A 144 -17.17 -0.71 -12.83
N ASP A 145 -16.23 0.21 -12.61
CA ASP A 145 -14.84 -0.12 -12.31
C ASP A 145 -14.72 -0.93 -11.01
N VAL A 146 -15.40 -0.46 -9.96
CA VAL A 146 -15.42 -1.16 -8.67
C VAL A 146 -16.03 -2.56 -8.78
N ALA A 147 -17.13 -2.69 -9.53
CA ALA A 147 -17.77 -3.98 -9.77
C ALA A 147 -16.83 -4.92 -10.53
N TRP A 148 -16.15 -4.44 -11.57
CA TRP A 148 -15.19 -5.22 -12.32
C TRP A 148 -14.04 -5.71 -11.42
N VAL A 149 -13.43 -4.83 -10.61
CA VAL A 149 -12.35 -5.21 -9.69
C VAL A 149 -12.81 -6.25 -8.69
N ARG A 150 -13.99 -6.09 -8.10
CA ARG A 150 -14.54 -7.06 -7.13
C ARG A 150 -14.84 -8.41 -7.76
N ALA A 151 -15.37 -8.43 -9.00
CA ALA A 151 -15.64 -9.67 -9.73
C ALA A 151 -14.37 -10.45 -10.07
N HIS A 152 -13.27 -9.76 -10.37
CA HIS A 152 -11.99 -10.39 -10.76
C HIS A 152 -10.96 -10.44 -9.63
N GLN A 153 -11.34 -10.12 -8.41
CA GLN A 153 -10.43 -10.09 -7.24
C GLN A 153 -9.77 -11.45 -6.95
N TYR A 154 -10.44 -12.55 -7.35
CA TYR A 154 -9.88 -13.89 -7.21
C TYR A 154 -8.73 -14.14 -8.20
N GLU A 155 -8.83 -13.63 -9.43
CA GLU A 155 -7.81 -13.76 -10.48
C GLU A 155 -6.67 -12.77 -10.27
N TYR A 156 -7.01 -11.52 -9.88
CA TYR A 156 -6.08 -10.41 -9.69
C TYR A 156 -6.12 -9.86 -8.26
N PRO A 157 -5.67 -10.63 -7.26
CA PRO A 157 -5.75 -10.25 -5.85
C PRO A 157 -4.92 -9.00 -5.50
N MET A 158 -3.97 -8.63 -6.38
CA MET A 158 -3.15 -7.43 -6.26
C MET A 158 -3.91 -6.15 -6.63
N ILE A 159 -5.02 -6.24 -7.38
CA ILE A 159 -5.86 -5.09 -7.75
C ILE A 159 -7.00 -5.00 -6.73
N ARG A 160 -7.19 -3.83 -6.13
CA ARG A 160 -8.22 -3.60 -5.12
C ARG A 160 -8.93 -2.28 -5.35
N ALA A 161 -10.21 -2.24 -4.98
CA ALA A 161 -10.95 -0.99 -4.84
C ALA A 161 -10.93 -0.60 -3.36
N GLU A 162 -10.31 0.52 -3.05
CA GLU A 162 -10.20 1.06 -1.69
C GLU A 162 -11.06 2.32 -1.56
N GLU A 163 -11.71 2.47 -0.42
CA GLU A 163 -12.48 3.69 -0.13
C GLU A 163 -11.52 4.87 0.05
N ALA A 164 -11.75 5.91 -0.74
CA ALA A 164 -10.98 7.15 -0.72
C ALA A 164 -11.96 8.33 -0.76
N PRO A 165 -12.33 8.89 0.40
CA PRO A 165 -13.26 10.01 0.44
C PRO A 165 -12.75 11.19 -0.39
N GLN A 166 -13.52 11.61 -1.37
CA GLN A 166 -13.20 12.75 -2.22
C GLN A 166 -13.70 14.06 -1.64
N ARG A 167 -12.88 15.11 -1.70
CA ARG A 167 -13.27 16.45 -1.35
C ARG A 167 -14.13 17.08 -2.45
N LEU A 168 -15.32 17.52 -2.12
CA LEU A 168 -16.29 18.10 -3.04
C LEU A 168 -16.54 19.57 -2.71
N TYR A 169 -16.50 20.41 -3.73
CA TYR A 169 -16.79 21.84 -3.69
C TYR A 169 -18.09 22.10 -4.49
N PRO A 170 -19.28 21.96 -3.86
CA PRO A 170 -20.54 21.94 -4.60
C PRO A 170 -20.90 23.27 -5.25
N ASN A 171 -20.25 24.37 -4.84
CA ASN A 171 -20.51 25.70 -5.36
C ASN A 171 -19.55 26.12 -6.51
N GLY A 172 -18.95 25.16 -7.24
CA GLY A 172 -18.23 25.45 -8.47
C GLY A 172 -16.98 26.30 -8.33
N GLY A 173 -16.27 26.22 -7.18
CA GLY A 173 -15.05 26.98 -6.93
C GLY A 173 -15.29 28.36 -6.31
N LEU A 174 -16.54 28.70 -5.94
CA LEU A 174 -16.88 29.91 -5.22
C LEU A 174 -16.05 30.00 -3.90
N ALA A 175 -15.52 31.16 -3.60
CA ALA A 175 -14.61 31.40 -2.47
C ALA A 175 -13.33 30.53 -2.47
N ALA A 176 -12.89 30.05 -3.63
CA ALA A 176 -11.73 29.13 -3.74
C ALA A 176 -10.46 29.67 -3.07
N HIS A 177 -10.20 30.99 -3.15
CA HIS A 177 -9.04 31.59 -2.51
C HIS A 177 -9.13 31.58 -0.98
N ALA A 178 -10.33 31.73 -0.41
CA ALA A 178 -10.57 31.69 1.01
C ALA A 178 -10.60 30.23 1.53
N LEU A 179 -11.38 29.36 0.87
CA LEU A 179 -11.54 27.97 1.27
C LEU A 179 -10.25 27.17 1.03
N GLY A 180 -9.57 27.41 -0.08
CA GLY A 180 -8.40 26.66 -0.49
C GLY A 180 -8.75 25.31 -1.11
N TYR A 181 -7.78 24.43 -1.15
CA TYR A 181 -7.93 23.08 -1.69
C TYR A 181 -7.09 22.07 -0.91
N VAL A 182 -7.39 20.78 -1.12
CA VAL A 182 -6.64 19.66 -0.55
C VAL A 182 -5.77 19.01 -1.62
N GLY A 183 -4.73 18.34 -1.18
CA GLY A 183 -3.86 17.57 -2.05
C GLY A 183 -2.94 16.65 -1.25
N GLU A 184 -2.32 15.70 -1.93
CA GLU A 184 -1.37 14.78 -1.31
C GLU A 184 -0.15 15.53 -0.75
N VAL A 185 0.30 15.11 0.43
CA VAL A 185 1.51 15.66 1.04
C VAL A 185 2.73 15.33 0.18
N SER A 186 3.54 16.34 -0.12
CA SER A 186 4.74 16.13 -0.94
C SER A 186 5.92 15.58 -0.12
N PRO A 187 6.87 14.85 -0.74
CA PRO A 187 8.08 14.40 -0.06
C PRO A 187 8.91 15.54 0.51
N VAL A 188 8.82 16.74 -0.08
CA VAL A 188 9.52 17.94 0.40
C VAL A 188 8.88 18.46 1.68
N GLU A 189 7.55 18.49 1.74
CA GLU A 189 6.81 18.89 2.96
C GLU A 189 7.09 17.94 4.12
N LEU A 190 7.11 16.63 3.85
CA LEU A 190 7.37 15.60 4.86
C LEU A 190 8.79 15.67 5.46
N ARG A 191 9.81 16.00 4.65
CA ARG A 191 11.19 16.10 5.10
C ARG A 191 11.50 17.40 5.84
N ARG A 192 10.62 18.38 5.78
CA ARG A 192 10.81 19.70 6.41
C ARG A 192 10.51 19.58 7.89
N LYS A 193 11.57 19.47 8.73
CA LYS A 193 11.45 19.28 10.19
C LYS A 193 10.58 20.32 10.88
N ASP A 194 10.70 21.58 10.50
CA ASP A 194 9.90 22.67 11.08
C ASP A 194 8.55 22.89 10.37
N GLY A 195 8.17 21.99 9.48
CA GLY A 195 6.92 22.09 8.71
C GLY A 195 5.74 21.48 9.47
N PRO A 196 4.52 22.02 9.30
CA PRO A 196 3.32 21.49 9.97
C PRO A 196 2.98 20.07 9.53
N PHE A 197 3.44 19.63 8.35
CA PHE A 197 3.12 18.34 7.72
C PHE A 197 4.34 17.41 7.62
N SER A 198 5.19 17.41 8.65
CA SER A 198 6.42 16.60 8.68
C SER A 198 6.17 15.17 9.17
N TYR A 199 7.15 14.27 8.92
CA TYR A 199 7.17 12.94 9.53
C TYR A 199 7.15 12.99 11.07
N GLU A 200 7.77 14.00 11.67
CA GLU A 200 7.80 14.17 13.12
C GLU A 200 6.41 14.48 13.70
N ASN A 201 5.53 15.09 12.90
CA ASN A 201 4.14 15.35 13.24
C ASN A 201 3.20 14.17 12.87
N GLY A 202 3.75 13.01 12.47
CA GLY A 202 3.00 11.81 12.18
C GLY A 202 2.41 11.71 10.78
N TYR A 203 2.72 12.66 9.89
CA TYR A 203 2.27 12.61 8.49
C TYR A 203 3.11 11.60 7.68
N LYS A 204 2.48 10.98 6.69
CA LYS A 204 3.09 9.98 5.80
C LYS A 204 2.74 10.26 4.35
N LEU A 205 3.48 9.65 3.43
CA LEU A 205 3.16 9.69 2.00
C LEU A 205 1.74 9.15 1.77
N GLY A 206 1.00 9.82 0.89
CA GLY A 206 -0.40 9.50 0.60
C GLY A 206 -1.42 10.25 1.45
N ASP A 207 -1.01 10.91 2.54
CA ASP A 207 -1.93 11.71 3.35
C ASP A 207 -2.44 12.93 2.57
N ILE A 208 -3.75 13.15 2.64
CA ILE A 208 -4.41 14.31 2.01
C ILE A 208 -4.49 15.45 3.01
N ILE A 209 -3.77 16.52 2.71
CA ILE A 209 -3.68 17.71 3.55
C ILE A 209 -4.27 18.94 2.88
N GLY A 210 -4.61 19.97 3.67
CA GLY A 210 -4.97 21.28 3.15
C GLY A 210 -3.73 22.02 2.60
N LYS A 211 -3.77 22.41 1.32
CA LYS A 211 -2.66 23.10 0.64
C LYS A 211 -2.73 24.60 0.78
N SER A 212 -3.91 25.18 0.90
CA SER A 212 -4.11 26.63 1.02
C SER A 212 -5.38 26.96 1.80
N GLY A 213 -5.60 28.24 2.10
CA GLY A 213 -6.81 28.79 2.69
C GLY A 213 -7.22 28.14 4.02
N VAL A 214 -8.52 28.09 4.25
CA VAL A 214 -9.15 27.49 5.44
C VAL A 214 -8.79 26.02 5.58
N GLU A 215 -8.73 25.29 4.46
CA GLU A 215 -8.33 23.88 4.44
C GLU A 215 -6.95 23.67 5.07
N ARG A 216 -5.99 24.55 4.81
CA ARG A 216 -4.63 24.48 5.38
C ARG A 216 -4.60 24.95 6.82
N SER A 217 -5.18 26.11 7.11
CA SER A 217 -5.10 26.72 8.45
C SER A 217 -5.83 25.90 9.52
N HIS A 218 -6.85 25.11 9.13
CA HIS A 218 -7.62 24.25 10.02
C HIS A 218 -7.47 22.76 9.70
N ASN A 219 -6.32 22.40 9.11
CA ASN A 219 -6.09 21.02 8.68
C ASN A 219 -6.26 19.99 9.81
N GLU A 220 -5.72 20.27 10.99
CA GLU A 220 -5.81 19.36 12.16
C GLU A 220 -7.25 19.10 12.62
N ILE A 221 -8.12 20.10 12.48
CA ILE A 221 -9.53 19.97 12.85
C ILE A 221 -10.30 19.19 11.79
N LEU A 222 -10.05 19.54 10.53
CA LEU A 222 -10.77 18.98 9.39
C LEU A 222 -10.31 17.57 9.02
N MET A 223 -9.02 17.26 9.21
CA MET A 223 -8.43 15.98 8.83
C MET A 223 -8.79 14.90 9.81
N GLY A 224 -9.63 14.05 9.80
CA GLY A 224 -9.90 12.99 10.80
C GLY A 224 -8.67 12.15 11.14
N LYS A 225 -8.88 11.06 11.81
CA LYS A 225 -7.87 10.03 12.07
C LYS A 225 -8.24 8.76 11.32
N ASP A 226 -7.34 8.31 10.47
CA ASP A 226 -7.54 7.08 9.73
C ASP A 226 -7.72 5.89 10.66
N GLY A 227 -8.56 4.97 10.24
CA GLY A 227 -8.72 3.67 10.85
C GLY A 227 -7.77 2.65 10.22
N GLU A 228 -7.80 1.46 10.78
CA GLU A 228 -6.98 0.35 10.30
C GLU A 228 -7.80 -0.94 10.25
N ARG A 229 -7.60 -1.71 9.21
CA ARG A 229 -8.15 -3.05 9.09
C ARG A 229 -7.02 -4.06 9.00
N ARG A 230 -6.89 -4.89 10.02
CA ARG A 230 -5.91 -5.96 10.07
C ARG A 230 -6.50 -7.23 9.48
N VAL A 231 -5.94 -7.70 8.39
CA VAL A 231 -6.45 -8.85 7.63
C VAL A 231 -5.43 -9.96 7.54
N LEU A 232 -5.92 -11.21 7.56
CA LEU A 232 -5.12 -12.39 7.25
C LEU A 232 -5.14 -12.60 5.75
N VAL A 233 -3.95 -12.73 5.15
CA VAL A 233 -3.81 -13.00 3.72
C VAL A 233 -3.13 -14.35 3.47
N ASP A 234 -3.47 -14.98 2.34
CA ASP A 234 -2.80 -16.20 1.88
C ASP A 234 -1.46 -15.87 1.17
N SER A 235 -0.76 -16.91 0.71
CA SER A 235 0.51 -16.77 -0.02
C SER A 235 0.40 -15.99 -1.34
N ARG A 236 -0.82 -15.79 -1.84
CA ARG A 236 -1.13 -15.02 -3.05
C ARG A 236 -1.65 -13.61 -2.73
N GLY A 237 -1.65 -13.20 -1.45
CA GLY A 237 -2.13 -11.89 -1.02
C GLY A 237 -3.65 -11.75 -0.95
N ARG A 238 -4.44 -12.83 -1.08
CA ARG A 238 -5.90 -12.79 -0.98
C ARG A 238 -6.32 -12.73 0.47
N ILE A 239 -7.24 -11.82 0.77
CA ILE A 239 -7.81 -11.67 2.12
C ILE A 239 -8.65 -12.90 2.44
N GLN A 240 -8.28 -13.61 3.51
CA GLN A 240 -9.02 -14.77 4.01
C GLN A 240 -10.02 -14.37 5.09
N ARG A 241 -9.60 -13.54 6.01
CA ARG A 241 -10.47 -13.02 7.08
C ARG A 241 -9.94 -11.70 7.62
N GLU A 242 -10.82 -10.93 8.19
CA GLU A 242 -10.51 -9.77 9.01
C GLU A 242 -10.25 -10.23 10.44
N ILE A 243 -9.14 -9.78 11.02
CA ILE A 243 -8.74 -10.12 12.40
C ILE A 243 -9.21 -9.03 13.35
N GLU A 244 -8.99 -7.78 12.96
CA GLU A 244 -9.25 -6.61 13.78
C GLU A 244 -9.61 -5.42 12.87
N ARG A 245 -10.50 -4.57 13.36
CA ARG A 245 -10.90 -3.34 12.68
C ARG A 245 -10.95 -2.20 13.67
N ILE A 246 -10.21 -1.16 13.38
CA ILE A 246 -10.25 0.13 14.08
C ILE A 246 -10.95 1.10 13.16
N GLU A 247 -12.13 1.57 13.57
CA GLU A 247 -12.91 2.48 12.75
C GLU A 247 -12.23 3.86 12.66
N PRO A 248 -12.28 4.51 11.49
CA PRO A 248 -11.75 5.85 11.34
C PRO A 248 -12.58 6.86 12.12
N VAL A 249 -11.91 7.87 12.68
CA VAL A 249 -12.57 9.00 13.33
C VAL A 249 -12.67 10.14 12.33
N PRO A 250 -13.90 10.55 11.92
CA PRO A 250 -14.05 11.62 10.97
C PRO A 250 -13.54 12.95 11.53
N GLY A 251 -13.07 13.82 10.64
CA GLY A 251 -12.73 15.20 10.99
C GLY A 251 -13.94 15.96 11.51
N ARG A 252 -13.69 16.99 12.30
CA ARG A 252 -14.75 17.86 12.84
C ARG A 252 -15.19 18.87 11.80
N ASP A 253 -16.46 19.18 11.82
CA ASP A 253 -17.06 20.20 10.96
C ASP A 253 -16.62 21.62 11.38
N LEU A 254 -16.54 22.50 10.41
CA LEU A 254 -16.11 23.88 10.60
C LEU A 254 -17.20 24.84 10.08
N TYR A 255 -17.64 25.74 10.96
CA TYR A 255 -18.56 26.83 10.59
C TYR A 255 -17.76 28.10 10.37
N THR A 256 -17.92 28.69 9.20
CA THR A 256 -17.24 29.92 8.82
C THR A 256 -18.16 31.14 8.95
N THR A 257 -17.59 32.33 8.94
CA THR A 257 -18.35 33.59 8.87
C THR A 257 -18.69 34.00 7.43
N LEU A 258 -18.27 33.22 6.42
CA LEU A 258 -18.61 33.47 5.02
C LEU A 258 -20.12 33.42 4.82
N ASP A 259 -20.63 34.29 3.98
CA ASP A 259 -22.02 34.25 3.50
C ASP A 259 -22.02 33.94 2.01
N LEU A 260 -22.59 32.78 1.66
CA LEU A 260 -22.61 32.28 0.29
C LEU A 260 -23.30 33.24 -0.69
N ASP A 261 -24.32 33.98 -0.24
CA ASP A 261 -25.06 34.90 -1.11
C ASP A 261 -24.22 36.14 -1.41
N ILE A 262 -23.56 36.70 -0.38
CA ILE A 262 -22.64 37.83 -0.54
C ILE A 262 -21.49 37.45 -1.44
N GLN A 263 -20.94 36.24 -1.25
CA GLN A 263 -19.82 35.75 -2.04
C GLN A 263 -20.17 35.62 -3.53
N LYS A 264 -21.37 35.10 -3.84
CA LYS A 264 -21.87 35.01 -5.23
C LYS A 264 -21.95 36.37 -5.91
N VAL A 265 -22.46 37.38 -5.20
CA VAL A 265 -22.56 38.74 -5.73
C VAL A 265 -21.17 39.34 -5.93
N ALA A 266 -20.25 39.15 -4.98
CA ALA A 266 -18.90 39.70 -5.04
C ALA A 266 -18.11 39.13 -6.22
N GLU A 267 -18.18 37.82 -6.46
CA GLU A 267 -17.49 37.18 -7.58
C GLU A 267 -18.14 37.49 -8.94
N GLY A 268 -19.44 37.53 -9.03
CA GLY A 268 -20.16 37.93 -10.24
C GLY A 268 -19.89 39.38 -10.66
N GLN A 269 -19.66 40.30 -9.73
CA GLN A 269 -19.20 41.66 -10.03
C GLN A 269 -17.73 41.71 -10.47
N THR A 270 -16.90 40.80 -9.98
CA THR A 270 -15.47 40.74 -10.37
C THR A 270 -15.31 40.23 -11.81
N GLU A 271 -16.16 39.31 -12.27
CA GLU A 271 -16.17 38.85 -13.67
C GLU A 271 -16.56 39.95 -14.67
N SER A 272 -17.33 40.95 -14.22
CA SER A 272 -17.75 42.07 -15.05
C SER A 272 -16.72 43.21 -15.13
N MET A 273 -15.64 43.19 -14.31
CA MET A 273 -14.59 44.19 -14.40
C MET A 273 -13.57 43.83 -15.49
N PRO A 274 -13.39 44.69 -16.52
CA PRO A 274 -12.38 44.43 -17.52
C PRO A 274 -11.00 44.49 -16.84
N SER A 275 -10.18 43.47 -17.09
CA SER A 275 -8.78 43.42 -16.68
C SER A 275 -8.07 44.67 -17.17
N LYS A 276 -7.74 45.61 -16.29
CA LYS A 276 -6.82 46.70 -16.60
C LYS A 276 -5.45 46.09 -16.85
N ARG A 277 -5.04 46.11 -18.11
CA ARG A 277 -3.68 45.81 -18.56
C ARG A 277 -2.70 46.79 -18.00
#